data_65038ca03c72edc2a3c7a950536b5002
#
_entry.id   65038ca03c72edc2a3c7a950536b5002
#
_cell.length_a   1.000
_cell.length_b   1.000
_cell.length_c   1.000
_cell.angle_alpha   90.00
_cell.angle_beta   90.00
_cell.angle_gamma   90.00
#
_symmetry.space_group_name_H-M   'P 1'
#
loop_
_entity.id
_entity.type
_entity.pdbx_description
1 polymer ?
#
loop_
_entity_poly.entity_id
_entity_poly.type
_entity_poly.pdbx_seq_one_letter_code
_entity_poly.pdbx_strand_id
1 'polypeptide(L)'
;ETNLFGGVYLSPRAKQMAYLKEHEEEIANFIKSRNPKVESVQFDWESMEVGQVGNGTPQGGGYMLTFKGRINNIKESSFTLGFPLDNNRDSLPNLERISEMQPIRVLKGNVWEIYD
;
A
#
# COMPACT_ATOMS: atom_id res chain seq x y z
N GLU A 1 -17.95 -19.32 0.50
CA GLU A 1 -17.57 -19.37 1.41
C GLU A 1 -17.82 -18.42 2.27
N THR A 2 -17.90 -18.55 3.26
CA THR A 2 -18.26 -17.69 4.00
C THR A 2 -17.57 -17.44 5.00
N ASN A 3 -17.52 -17.08 5.80
CA ASN A 3 -17.01 -16.84 6.74
C ASN A 3 -16.63 -16.24 7.28
N LEU A 4 -16.31 -16.15 7.84
CA LEU A 4 -15.53 -15.74 8.31
C LEU A 4 -15.61 -15.03 9.41
N PHE A 5 -15.56 -14.13 9.99
CA PHE A 5 -15.68 -13.37 11.13
C PHE A 5 -17.09 -13.41 11.59
N GLY A 6 -17.49 -14.47 12.21
CA GLY A 6 -18.84 -14.62 12.70
C GLY A 6 -19.87 -14.75 11.61
N GLY A 7 -19.43 -15.29 10.51
CA GLY A 7 -20.34 -15.52 9.40
C GLY A 7 -20.53 -14.32 8.50
N VAL A 8 -19.75 -13.28 8.69
CA VAL A 8 -19.83 -12.10 7.85
C VAL A 8 -19.05 -12.34 6.57
N TYR A 9 -19.71 -12.06 5.45
CA TYR A 9 -19.02 -12.14 4.17
C TYR A 9 -18.12 -10.94 3.97
N LEU A 10 -16.89 -11.17 3.54
CA LEU A 10 -15.95 -10.10 3.23
C LEU A 10 -15.85 -9.93 1.73
N SER A 11 -16.01 -8.70 1.28
CA SER A 11 -15.76 -8.37 -0.13
C SER A 11 -14.28 -8.57 -0.45
N PRO A 12 -13.93 -8.68 -1.73
CA PRO A 12 -12.51 -8.77 -2.09
C PRO A 12 -11.69 -7.61 -1.54
N ARG A 13 -12.24 -6.40 -1.57
CA ARG A 13 -11.53 -5.24 -1.02
C ARG A 13 -11.31 -5.40 0.48
N ALA A 14 -12.30 -5.88 1.20
CA ALA A 14 -12.16 -6.07 2.63
C ALA A 14 -11.13 -7.15 2.95
N LYS A 15 -11.07 -8.19 2.14
CA LYS A 15 -10.08 -9.24 2.34
C LYS A 15 -8.67 -8.74 2.08
N GLN A 16 -8.50 -7.94 1.04
CA GLN A 16 -7.19 -7.36 0.73
C GLN A 16 -6.73 -6.44 1.85
N MET A 17 -7.64 -5.61 2.34
CA MET A 17 -7.31 -4.70 3.43
C MET A 17 -6.96 -5.46 4.70
N ALA A 18 -7.73 -6.48 5.03
CA ALA A 18 -7.45 -7.29 6.22
C ALA A 18 -6.09 -7.97 6.13
N TYR A 19 -5.76 -8.46 4.94
CA TYR A 19 -4.48 -9.12 4.72
C TYR A 19 -3.33 -8.13 4.93
N LEU A 20 -3.46 -6.92 4.41
CA LEU A 20 -2.43 -5.91 4.59
C LEU A 20 -2.29 -5.50 6.05
N LYS A 21 -3.41 -5.35 6.75
CA LYS A 21 -3.37 -5.00 8.16
C LYS A 21 -2.70 -6.09 8.98
N GLU A 22 -2.90 -7.34 8.59
CA GLU A 22 -2.28 -8.45 9.28
C GLU A 22 -0.76 -8.43 9.14
N HIS A 23 -0.27 -7.88 8.04
CA HIS A 23 1.16 -7.79 7.76
C HIS A 23 1.69 -6.38 7.92
N GLU A 24 1.01 -5.59 8.73
CA GLU A 24 1.33 -4.18 8.88
C GLU A 24 2.77 -3.96 9.34
N GLU A 25 3.24 -4.80 10.23
CA GLU A 25 4.60 -4.66 10.77
C GLU A 25 5.64 -4.91 9.69
N GLU A 26 5.42 -5.91 8.86
CA GLU A 26 6.35 -6.20 7.77
C GLU A 26 6.42 -5.05 6.79
N ILE A 27 5.27 -4.47 6.50
CA ILE A 27 5.20 -3.35 5.56
C ILE A 27 5.90 -2.14 6.15
N ALA A 28 5.68 -1.87 7.43
CA ALA A 28 6.35 -0.76 8.09
C ALA A 28 7.85 -0.95 8.07
N ASN A 29 8.32 -2.17 8.29
CA ASN A 29 9.75 -2.45 8.27
C ASN A 29 10.34 -2.23 6.89
N PHE A 30 9.59 -2.54 5.85
CA PHE A 30 10.05 -2.26 4.49
C PHE A 30 10.32 -0.77 4.31
N ILE A 31 9.40 0.07 4.78
CA ILE A 31 9.56 1.51 4.64
C ILE A 31 10.75 1.99 5.47
N LYS A 32 10.88 1.48 6.68
CA LYS A 32 11.99 1.89 7.55
C LYS A 32 13.34 1.48 6.96
N SER A 33 13.38 0.38 6.25
CA SER A 33 14.61 -0.06 5.63
C SER A 33 15.03 0.82 4.47
N ARG A 34 14.05 1.51 3.88
CA ARG A 34 14.35 2.40 2.76
C ARG A 34 14.81 3.77 3.22
N ASN A 35 14.44 4.15 4.44
CA ASN A 35 14.82 5.47 4.95
C ASN A 35 15.06 5.38 6.46
N PRO A 36 16.32 5.48 6.88
CA PRO A 36 16.63 5.31 8.31
C PRO A 36 16.04 6.39 9.21
N LYS A 37 15.60 7.49 8.66
CA LYS A 37 14.97 8.53 9.47
C LYS A 37 13.52 8.22 9.83
N VAL A 38 12.94 7.21 9.23
CA VAL A 38 11.57 6.83 9.52
C VAL A 38 11.56 6.00 10.79
N GLU A 39 10.88 6.48 11.82
CA GLU A 39 10.77 5.77 13.09
C GLU A 39 9.41 5.12 13.26
N SER A 40 8.39 5.68 12.65
CA SER A 40 7.06 5.11 12.73
C SER A 40 6.34 5.34 11.41
N VAL A 41 5.34 4.51 11.15
CA VAL A 41 4.60 4.56 9.90
C VAL A 41 3.12 4.53 10.24
N GLN A 42 2.36 5.43 9.63
CA GLN A 42 0.94 5.50 9.79
C GLN A 42 0.29 5.23 8.44
N PHE A 43 -0.55 4.22 8.37
CA PHE A 43 -1.17 3.81 7.12
C PHE A 43 -2.55 4.43 6.96
N ASP A 44 -2.82 4.91 5.77
CA ASP A 44 -4.15 5.41 5.43
C ASP A 44 -4.86 4.30 4.66
N TRP A 45 -5.52 3.42 5.39
CA TRP A 45 -6.16 2.26 4.76
C TRP A 45 -7.28 2.63 3.81
N GLU A 46 -7.88 3.79 4.01
CA GLU A 46 -8.96 4.22 3.14
C GLU A 46 -8.47 4.69 1.79
N SER A 47 -7.17 4.94 1.66
CA SER A 47 -6.60 5.33 0.38
C SER A 47 -6.32 4.13 -0.52
N MET A 48 -6.59 2.92 -0.05
CA MET A 48 -6.31 1.72 -0.82
C MET A 48 -7.09 1.70 -2.13
N GLU A 49 -6.39 1.46 -3.21
CA GLU A 49 -6.99 1.40 -4.53
C GLU A 49 -6.41 0.23 -5.31
N VAL A 50 -7.24 -0.34 -6.18
CA VAL A 50 -6.78 -1.38 -7.08
C VAL A 50 -6.98 -0.85 -8.50
N GLY A 51 -5.89 -0.79 -9.25
CA GLY A 51 -5.95 -0.30 -10.61
C GLY A 51 -5.26 -1.23 -11.56
N GLN A 52 -5.60 -1.08 -12.83
CA GLN A 52 -4.95 -1.86 -13.87
C GLN A 52 -3.67 -1.14 -14.29
N VAL A 53 -2.59 -1.91 -14.39
CA VAL A 53 -1.33 -1.36 -14.86
C VAL A 53 -1.02 -1.95 -16.21
N GLY A 54 -0.06 -1.34 -16.88
CA GLY A 54 0.26 -1.74 -18.22
C GLY A 54 -0.25 -0.72 -19.18
N ASN A 55 -0.04 -0.97 -20.43
CA ASN A 55 -0.31 0.05 -21.43
C ASN A 55 -1.29 -0.41 -22.47
N GLY A 56 -2.19 -1.27 -22.07
CA GLY A 56 -3.20 -1.74 -22.99
C GLY A 56 -2.79 -2.92 -23.84
N THR A 57 -1.58 -3.43 -23.66
CA THR A 57 -1.22 -4.64 -24.36
C THR A 57 -1.74 -5.84 -23.59
N PRO A 58 -2.02 -6.93 -24.29
CA PRO A 58 -2.54 -8.11 -23.60
C PRO A 58 -1.60 -8.65 -22.53
N GLN A 59 -0.31 -8.54 -22.76
CA GLN A 59 0.65 -9.04 -21.81
C GLN A 59 0.94 -8.06 -20.69
N GLY A 60 0.65 -6.79 -20.89
CA GLY A 60 0.97 -5.78 -19.93
C GLY A 60 -0.15 -5.49 -18.96
N GLY A 61 -1.27 -6.18 -19.11
CA GLY A 61 -2.40 -5.86 -18.27
C GLY A 61 -2.34 -6.62 -16.97
N GLY A 62 -1.92 -6.04 -15.97
CA GLY A 62 -1.97 -6.61 -14.63
C GLY A 62 -2.72 -5.67 -13.74
N TYR A 63 -2.81 -6.05 -12.47
CA TYR A 63 -3.45 -5.19 -11.49
C TYR A 63 -2.47 -4.90 -10.38
N MET A 64 -2.62 -3.74 -9.77
CA MET A 64 -1.76 -3.34 -8.67
C MET A 64 -2.61 -2.67 -7.61
N LEU A 65 -2.36 -3.06 -6.38
CA LEU A 65 -3.00 -2.44 -5.24
C LEU A 65 -2.04 -1.39 -4.69
N THR A 66 -2.55 -0.19 -4.47
CA THR A 66 -1.73 0.88 -3.90
C THR A 66 -2.43 1.50 -2.71
N PHE A 67 -1.64 2.03 -1.80
CA PHE A 67 -2.19 2.85 -0.74
C PHE A 67 -1.12 3.81 -0.23
N LYS A 68 -1.56 4.78 0.52
CA LYS A 68 -0.71 5.85 1.01
C LYS A 68 -0.66 5.86 2.52
N GLY A 69 0.25 6.67 3.04
CA GLY A 69 0.35 6.84 4.48
C GLY A 69 1.25 7.99 4.81
N ARG A 70 1.58 8.05 6.09
CA ARG A 70 2.44 9.10 6.64
C ARG A 70 3.53 8.47 7.46
N ILE A 71 4.52 9.25 7.80
CA ILE A 71 5.64 8.77 8.60
C ILE A 71 5.84 9.68 9.80
N ASN A 72 6.35 9.10 10.89
CA ASN A 72 6.78 9.83 12.08
C ASN A 72 5.71 10.77 12.64
N ASN A 73 4.44 10.42 12.44
CA ASN A 73 3.31 11.24 12.87
C ASN A 73 3.31 12.63 12.27
N ILE A 74 3.98 12.80 11.14
CA ILE A 74 4.00 14.08 10.44
C ILE A 74 2.78 14.15 9.55
N LYS A 75 1.89 15.10 9.85
CA LYS A 75 0.65 15.23 9.11
C LYS A 75 0.89 15.50 7.64
N GLU A 76 1.87 16.30 7.34
CA GLU A 76 2.19 16.67 5.97
C GLU A 76 3.30 15.81 5.40
N SER A 77 3.22 14.51 5.61
CA SER A 77 4.11 13.58 4.97
C SER A 77 3.29 12.61 4.12
N SER A 78 3.94 11.98 3.19
CA SER A 78 3.24 11.08 2.28
C SER A 78 4.18 10.05 1.70
N PHE A 79 3.71 8.83 1.60
CA PHE A 79 4.38 7.79 0.81
C PHE A 79 3.31 7.00 0.08
N THR A 80 3.71 6.32 -0.97
CA THR A 80 2.80 5.47 -1.73
C THR A 80 3.48 4.13 -1.97
N LEU A 81 2.78 3.05 -1.62
CA LEU A 81 3.29 1.71 -1.85
C LEU A 81 2.41 0.98 -2.85
N GLY A 82 3.02 0.08 -3.59
CA GLY A 82 2.30 -0.73 -4.55
C GLY A 82 2.59 -2.20 -4.37
N PHE A 83 1.57 -3.01 -4.57
CA PHE A 83 1.66 -4.46 -4.45
C PHE A 83 1.04 -5.08 -5.69
N PRO A 84 1.79 -5.87 -6.44
CA PRO A 84 1.17 -6.55 -7.59
C PRO A 84 0.11 -7.55 -7.15
N LEU A 85 -0.93 -7.65 -7.96
CA LEU A 85 -1.95 -8.68 -7.76
C LEU A 85 -1.73 -9.72 -8.83
N ASP A 86 -1.41 -10.93 -8.40
CA ASP A 86 -0.85 -11.91 -9.33
C ASP A 86 -1.84 -12.47 -10.34
N ASN A 87 -3.10 -12.64 -9.95
CA ASN A 87 -4.05 -13.30 -10.83
C ASN A 87 -5.09 -12.34 -11.40
N ASN A 88 -5.75 -11.58 -10.55
CA ASN A 88 -6.78 -10.66 -11.00
C ASN A 88 -6.95 -9.59 -9.93
N ARG A 89 -7.87 -8.67 -10.17
CA ARG A 89 -8.04 -7.53 -9.28
C ARG A 89 -8.51 -7.90 -7.87
N ASP A 90 -8.98 -9.12 -7.69
CA ASP A 90 -9.45 -9.56 -6.39
C ASP A 90 -8.42 -10.41 -5.65
N SER A 91 -7.24 -10.58 -6.22
CA SER A 91 -6.19 -11.37 -5.59
C SER A 91 -5.64 -10.66 -4.37
N LEU A 92 -5.04 -11.43 -3.47
CA LEU A 92 -4.34 -10.84 -2.35
C LEU A 92 -3.04 -10.21 -2.83
N PRO A 93 -2.62 -9.11 -2.20
CA PRO A 93 -1.38 -8.45 -2.64
C PRO A 93 -0.17 -9.32 -2.37
N ASN A 94 0.80 -9.21 -3.27
CA ASN A 94 2.03 -9.98 -3.18
C ASN A 94 3.05 -9.16 -2.38
N LEU A 95 3.26 -9.55 -1.12
CA LEU A 95 4.14 -8.80 -0.24
C LEU A 95 5.59 -8.90 -0.63
N GLU A 96 5.96 -9.97 -1.34
CA GLU A 96 7.34 -10.14 -1.74
C GLU A 96 7.75 -9.19 -2.86
N ARG A 97 6.76 -8.60 -3.50
CA ARG A 97 7.02 -7.69 -4.61
C ARG A 97 6.55 -6.27 -4.30
N ILE A 98 6.52 -5.94 -3.02
CA ILE A 98 6.17 -4.60 -2.59
C ILE A 98 7.15 -3.60 -3.18
N SER A 99 6.65 -2.46 -3.59
CA SER A 99 7.50 -1.42 -4.13
C SER A 99 7.06 -0.06 -3.63
N GLU A 100 8.04 0.85 -3.54
CA GLU A 100 7.78 2.23 -3.19
C GLU A 100 7.47 2.97 -4.47
N MET A 101 6.20 3.28 -4.67
CA MET A 101 5.78 3.90 -5.93
C MET A 101 6.25 5.33 -6.05
N GLN A 102 6.39 6.01 -4.92
CA GLN A 102 6.90 7.38 -4.89
C GLN A 102 7.76 7.53 -3.65
N PRO A 103 8.81 8.36 -3.72
CA PRO A 103 9.63 8.58 -2.54
C PRO A 103 8.82 9.20 -1.42
N ILE A 104 9.29 9.01 -0.20
CA ILE A 104 8.66 9.63 0.96
C ILE A 104 8.89 11.14 0.85
N ARG A 105 7.82 11.89 1.03
CA ARG A 105 7.87 13.34 0.89
C ARG A 105 7.24 14.01 2.09
N VAL A 106 7.70 15.21 2.38
CA VAL A 106 7.11 16.06 3.40
C VAL A 106 6.84 17.41 2.80
N LEU A 107 5.82 18.08 3.32
CA LEU A 107 5.46 19.41 2.87
C LEU A 107 6.22 20.42 3.71
N LYS A 108 6.99 21.29 3.04
CA LYS A 108 7.69 22.38 3.70
C LYS A 108 7.23 23.68 3.08
N GLY A 109 6.45 24.43 3.87
CA GLY A 109 5.81 25.61 3.32
C GLY A 109 4.79 25.18 2.30
N ASN A 110 5.02 25.53 1.05
CA ASN A 110 4.11 25.16 -0.03
C ASN A 110 4.71 24.15 -0.99
N VAL A 111 5.82 23.52 -0.61
CA VAL A 111 6.54 22.64 -1.52
C VAL A 111 6.72 21.27 -0.90
N TRP A 112 6.41 20.23 -1.67
CA TRP A 112 6.67 18.86 -1.25
C TRP A 112 8.11 18.51 -1.59
N GLU A 113 8.85 18.06 -0.58
CA GLU A 113 10.26 17.72 -0.75
C GLU A 113 10.48 16.27 -0.35
N ILE A 114 11.49 15.66 -0.95
CA ILE A 114 11.86 14.30 -0.59
C ILE A 114 12.40 14.32 0.84
N TYR A 115 11.93 13.35 1.62
CA TYR A 115 12.33 13.24 3.03
C TYR A 115 13.61 12.41 3.11
N ASP A 116 14.70 13.04 3.40
CA ASP A 116 15.94 12.28 3.59
C ASP A 116 16.75 12.72 4.78
#